data_2d2eef0045543131bc24c09d912a7bc4
#
_entry.id   2d2eef0045543131bc24c09d912a7bc4
#
_cell.length_a   1.000
_cell.length_b   1.000
_cell.length_c   1.000
_cell.angle_alpha   90.00
_cell.angle_beta   90.00
_cell.angle_gamma   90.00
#
_symmetry.space_group_name_H-M   'P 1'
#
loop_
_entity.id
_entity.type
_entity.pdbx_description
1 polymer ?
#
loop_
_entity_poly.entity_id
_entity_poly.type
_entity_poly.pdbx_seq_one_letter_code
_entity_poly.pdbx_strand_id
1 'polypeptide(L)'
;MESYALLIGSTLSAGTVIALAALGLLVNEKAGIVNLGAEGMMLCAALAGFATTVVTGNEWLGFAAGALAGAFLAAVFGVLVIWLNTNQYATGLALSLFGVGFSAFAGQNFVQAKLPELAQDGIPYLRDIPLVGPALFDHDPLVYGAMALAVALIWFLDRTRTGLVLRAVGESPQSAHALGYPVRWIRLGAVVFGGALCGLAGAFISLEYTPLWVEGMVAGRGWIALALTTFATWRPARVLLGAYLFGGVTMLQFHLQATGVQVASQLLSMLPYLATIVVLVLISRNPVWIRANMPASLGKPFYPGS
;
A
#
# COMPACT_ATOMS: atom_id res chain seq x y z
N MET A 1 9.19 30.24 -0.41
CA MET A 1 7.97 29.71 0.27
C MET A 1 7.22 28.73 -0.63
N GLU A 2 7.08 28.99 -1.91
CA GLU A 2 6.45 28.06 -2.89
C GLU A 2 7.17 26.71 -2.97
N SER A 3 8.51 26.68 -2.88
CA SER A 3 9.28 25.43 -2.87
C SER A 3 8.94 24.51 -1.71
N TYR A 4 8.60 25.05 -0.53
CA TYR A 4 8.17 24.24 0.62
C TYR A 4 6.73 23.73 0.46
N ALA A 5 5.85 24.51 -0.16
CA ALA A 5 4.50 24.05 -0.47
C ALA A 5 4.51 22.87 -1.45
N LEU A 6 5.32 22.96 -2.49
CA LEU A 6 5.54 21.86 -3.45
C LEU A 6 6.17 20.63 -2.78
N LEU A 7 7.09 20.81 -1.84
CA LEU A 7 7.69 19.70 -1.09
C LEU A 7 6.64 18.98 -0.23
N ILE A 8 5.75 19.72 0.43
CA ILE A 8 4.66 19.14 1.22
C ILE A 8 3.68 18.39 0.31
N GLY A 9 3.29 19.00 -0.82
CA GLY A 9 2.41 18.36 -1.79
C GLY A 9 2.99 17.07 -2.33
N SER A 10 4.23 17.08 -2.79
CA SER A 10 4.94 15.89 -3.26
C SER A 10 5.07 14.81 -2.16
N THR A 11 5.24 15.25 -0.90
CA THR A 11 5.27 14.33 0.26
C THR A 11 3.95 13.59 0.43
N LEU A 12 2.82 14.30 0.27
CA LEU A 12 1.49 13.69 0.35
C LEU A 12 1.28 12.66 -0.76
N SER A 13 1.60 13.00 -2.00
CA SER A 13 1.49 12.06 -3.13
C SER A 13 2.39 10.83 -2.96
N ALA A 14 3.68 11.02 -2.62
CA ALA A 14 4.61 9.92 -2.38
C ALA A 14 4.19 9.02 -1.22
N GLY A 15 3.71 9.61 -0.13
CA GLY A 15 3.23 8.90 1.05
C GLY A 15 1.94 8.14 0.80
N THR A 16 1.05 8.64 -0.06
CA THR A 16 -0.23 8.00 -0.38
C THR A 16 -0.06 6.64 -1.01
N VAL A 17 0.93 6.45 -1.89
CA VAL A 17 1.28 5.13 -2.45
C VAL A 17 1.51 4.11 -1.35
N ILE A 18 2.38 4.46 -0.40
CA ILE A 18 2.75 3.57 0.71
C ILE A 18 1.57 3.40 1.68
N ALA A 19 0.81 4.48 1.93
CA ALA A 19 -0.35 4.45 2.81
C ALA A 19 -1.41 3.48 2.33
N LEU A 20 -1.82 3.55 1.05
CA LEU A 20 -2.82 2.65 0.46
C LEU A 20 -2.38 1.18 0.57
N ALA A 21 -1.16 0.87 0.14
CA ALA A 21 -0.63 -0.49 0.20
C ALA A 21 -0.54 -0.99 1.66
N ALA A 22 0.01 -0.18 2.57
CA ALA A 22 0.18 -0.56 3.97
C ALA A 22 -1.16 -0.70 4.72
N LEU A 23 -2.15 0.14 4.45
CA LEU A 23 -3.50 -0.01 5.00
C LEU A 23 -4.16 -1.32 4.54
N GLY A 24 -3.96 -1.71 3.28
CA GLY A 24 -4.41 -2.98 2.75
C GLY A 24 -3.73 -4.17 3.44
N LEU A 25 -2.41 -4.14 3.55
CA LEU A 25 -1.63 -5.18 4.23
C LEU A 25 -1.96 -5.27 5.73
N LEU A 26 -2.24 -4.14 6.37
CA LEU A 26 -2.69 -4.12 7.76
C LEU A 26 -3.97 -4.96 7.96
N VAL A 27 -4.93 -4.86 7.04
CA VAL A 27 -6.17 -5.67 7.11
C VAL A 27 -5.86 -7.15 6.91
N ASN A 28 -4.96 -7.51 5.99
CA ASN A 28 -4.51 -8.90 5.79
C ASN A 28 -3.90 -9.46 7.08
N GLU A 29 -2.98 -8.71 7.68
CA GLU A 29 -2.27 -9.12 8.88
C GLU A 29 -3.20 -9.18 10.09
N LYS A 30 -4.19 -8.26 10.21
CA LYS A 30 -5.23 -8.33 11.24
C LYS A 30 -6.12 -9.58 11.13
N ALA A 31 -6.22 -10.20 9.95
CA ALA A 31 -6.85 -11.50 9.75
C ALA A 31 -5.89 -12.69 9.95
N GLY A 32 -4.61 -12.44 10.27
CA GLY A 32 -3.59 -13.45 10.51
C GLY A 32 -2.84 -13.91 9.26
N ILE A 33 -2.95 -13.21 8.14
CA ILE A 33 -2.29 -13.55 6.87
C ILE A 33 -1.18 -12.54 6.55
N VAL A 34 0.05 -13.04 6.34
CA VAL A 34 1.19 -12.24 5.85
C VAL A 34 1.26 -12.36 4.34
N ASN A 35 1.22 -11.23 3.63
CA ASN A 35 1.23 -11.19 2.18
C ASN A 35 2.48 -10.48 1.64
N LEU A 36 3.53 -11.25 1.34
CA LEU A 36 4.74 -10.73 0.71
C LEU A 36 4.57 -10.46 -0.80
N GLY A 37 3.41 -10.78 -1.37
CA GLY A 37 3.09 -10.56 -2.79
C GLY A 37 2.78 -9.11 -3.15
N ALA A 38 2.76 -8.19 -2.19
CA ALA A 38 2.35 -6.80 -2.38
C ALA A 38 3.11 -6.09 -3.53
N GLU A 39 4.43 -6.25 -3.61
CA GLU A 39 5.26 -5.65 -4.66
C GLU A 39 4.80 -6.11 -6.06
N GLY A 40 4.60 -7.41 -6.24
CA GLY A 40 4.13 -7.98 -7.50
C GLY A 40 2.70 -7.57 -7.86
N MET A 41 1.82 -7.50 -6.84
CA MET A 41 0.44 -7.03 -7.03
C MET A 41 0.42 -5.56 -7.48
N MET A 42 1.23 -4.70 -6.86
CA MET A 42 1.36 -3.30 -7.24
C MET A 42 1.90 -3.14 -8.66
N LEU A 43 2.92 -3.91 -9.06
CA LEU A 43 3.49 -3.85 -10.43
C LEU A 43 2.48 -4.27 -11.49
N CYS A 44 1.80 -5.40 -11.31
CA CYS A 44 0.75 -5.84 -12.23
C CYS A 44 -0.40 -4.84 -12.31
N ALA A 45 -0.78 -4.26 -11.18
CA ALA A 45 -1.86 -3.29 -11.11
C ALA A 45 -1.47 -1.94 -11.72
N ALA A 46 -0.22 -1.50 -11.55
CA ALA A 46 0.31 -0.32 -12.21
C ALA A 46 0.23 -0.45 -13.74
N LEU A 47 0.61 -1.63 -14.27
CA LEU A 47 0.46 -1.91 -15.68
C LEU A 47 -1.01 -1.97 -16.12
N ALA A 48 -1.87 -2.67 -15.37
CA ALA A 48 -3.28 -2.80 -15.71
C ALA A 48 -3.99 -1.44 -15.72
N GLY A 49 -3.71 -0.60 -14.72
CA GLY A 49 -4.24 0.75 -14.63
C GLY A 49 -3.77 1.62 -15.80
N PHE A 50 -2.48 1.65 -16.04
CA PHE A 50 -1.87 2.41 -17.14
C PHE A 50 -2.42 1.97 -18.51
N ALA A 51 -2.39 0.68 -18.80
CA ALA A 51 -2.88 0.12 -20.07
C ALA A 51 -4.36 0.45 -20.30
N THR A 52 -5.20 0.31 -19.25
CA THR A 52 -6.63 0.63 -19.34
C THR A 52 -6.84 2.12 -19.62
N THR A 53 -6.12 3.00 -18.94
CA THR A 53 -6.23 4.46 -19.16
C THR A 53 -5.76 4.86 -20.54
N VAL A 54 -4.67 4.29 -21.05
CA VAL A 54 -4.18 4.54 -22.42
C VAL A 54 -5.22 4.14 -23.45
N VAL A 55 -5.91 3.02 -23.26
CA VAL A 55 -6.90 2.51 -24.23
C VAL A 55 -8.25 3.22 -24.13
N THR A 56 -8.69 3.55 -22.92
CA THR A 56 -10.04 4.08 -22.69
C THR A 56 -10.10 5.60 -22.58
N GLY A 57 -8.96 6.26 -22.30
CA GLY A 57 -8.94 7.70 -22.01
C GLY A 57 -9.53 8.08 -20.66
N ASN A 58 -9.79 7.10 -19.78
CA ASN A 58 -10.46 7.33 -18.51
C ASN A 58 -9.62 6.77 -17.34
N GLU A 59 -9.15 7.66 -16.48
CA GLU A 59 -8.32 7.32 -15.31
C GLU A 59 -9.07 6.49 -14.26
N TRP A 60 -10.36 6.77 -14.04
CA TRP A 60 -11.17 6.03 -13.06
C TRP A 60 -11.34 4.55 -13.45
N LEU A 61 -11.44 4.27 -14.75
CA LEU A 61 -11.39 2.91 -15.25
C LEU A 61 -10.00 2.29 -15.06
N GLY A 62 -8.94 3.10 -15.17
CA GLY A 62 -7.58 2.69 -14.85
C GLY A 62 -7.41 2.32 -13.39
N PHE A 63 -7.88 3.15 -12.47
CA PHE A 63 -7.88 2.84 -11.03
C PHE A 63 -8.69 1.59 -10.71
N ALA A 64 -9.87 1.45 -11.30
CA ALA A 64 -10.69 0.25 -11.14
C ALA A 64 -9.99 -1.01 -11.66
N ALA A 65 -9.36 -0.94 -12.83
CA ALA A 65 -8.59 -2.04 -13.40
C ALA A 65 -7.39 -2.42 -12.53
N GLY A 66 -6.66 -1.43 -11.99
CA GLY A 66 -5.59 -1.66 -11.05
C GLY A 66 -6.06 -2.34 -9.77
N ALA A 67 -7.14 -1.83 -9.16
CA ALA A 67 -7.75 -2.44 -7.97
C ALA A 67 -8.17 -3.89 -8.22
N LEU A 68 -8.81 -4.16 -9.36
CA LEU A 68 -9.24 -5.51 -9.75
C LEU A 68 -8.06 -6.44 -10.02
N ALA A 69 -7.00 -5.97 -10.68
CA ALA A 69 -5.79 -6.76 -10.91
C ALA A 69 -5.11 -7.14 -9.59
N GLY A 70 -4.98 -6.20 -8.65
CA GLY A 70 -4.45 -6.46 -7.32
C GLY A 70 -5.34 -7.42 -6.53
N ALA A 71 -6.66 -7.23 -6.56
CA ALA A 71 -7.64 -8.12 -5.91
C ALA A 71 -7.60 -9.55 -6.48
N PHE A 72 -7.47 -9.69 -7.79
CA PHE A 72 -7.36 -10.99 -8.48
C PHE A 72 -6.11 -11.75 -8.04
N LEU A 73 -4.94 -11.11 -8.07
CA LEU A 73 -3.70 -11.73 -7.63
C LEU A 73 -3.74 -12.09 -6.14
N ALA A 74 -4.36 -11.24 -5.32
CA ALA A 74 -4.60 -11.51 -3.91
C ALA A 74 -5.56 -12.69 -3.70
N ALA A 75 -6.60 -12.83 -4.53
CA ALA A 75 -7.48 -13.99 -4.48
C ALA A 75 -6.74 -15.29 -4.81
N VAL A 76 -5.88 -15.29 -5.84
CA VAL A 76 -5.00 -16.43 -6.16
C VAL A 76 -4.11 -16.77 -4.97
N PHE A 77 -3.39 -15.78 -4.42
CA PHE A 77 -2.59 -15.96 -3.21
C PHE A 77 -3.42 -16.51 -2.05
N GLY A 78 -4.60 -15.93 -1.80
CA GLY A 78 -5.49 -16.35 -0.72
C GLY A 78 -5.96 -17.80 -0.86
N VAL A 79 -6.30 -18.24 -2.07
CA VAL A 79 -6.65 -19.64 -2.32
C VAL A 79 -5.47 -20.57 -2.00
N LEU A 80 -4.27 -20.25 -2.45
CA LEU A 80 -3.08 -21.07 -2.17
C LEU A 80 -2.79 -21.19 -0.68
N VAL A 81 -2.81 -20.06 0.06
CA VAL A 81 -2.40 -20.09 1.48
C VAL A 81 -3.52 -20.49 2.45
N ILE A 82 -4.80 -20.30 2.08
CA ILE A 82 -5.94 -20.56 2.98
C ILE A 82 -6.54 -21.95 2.76
N TRP A 83 -6.64 -22.43 1.51
CA TRP A 83 -7.22 -23.74 1.20
C TRP A 83 -6.16 -24.81 1.00
N LEU A 84 -5.08 -24.50 0.30
CA LEU A 84 -3.97 -25.44 0.10
C LEU A 84 -2.93 -25.39 1.22
N ASN A 85 -3.07 -24.48 2.17
CA ASN A 85 -2.18 -24.28 3.32
C ASN A 85 -0.69 -24.21 2.94
N THR A 86 -0.39 -23.59 1.78
CA THR A 86 1.00 -23.34 1.37
C THR A 86 1.67 -22.34 2.32
N ASN A 87 2.99 -22.33 2.34
CA ASN A 87 3.74 -21.37 3.14
C ASN A 87 3.48 -19.94 2.65
N GLN A 88 2.93 -19.09 3.52
CA GLN A 88 2.52 -17.71 3.18
C GLN A 88 3.69 -16.86 2.67
N TYR A 89 4.86 -17.01 3.28
CA TYR A 89 6.07 -16.25 2.92
C TYR A 89 6.59 -16.67 1.54
N ALA A 90 6.76 -17.98 1.31
CA ALA A 90 7.24 -18.50 0.04
C ALA A 90 6.25 -18.21 -1.10
N THR A 91 4.95 -18.39 -0.88
CA THR A 91 3.91 -18.13 -1.89
C THR A 91 3.84 -16.63 -2.21
N GLY A 92 3.93 -15.75 -1.20
CA GLY A 92 3.94 -14.31 -1.40
C GLY A 92 5.18 -13.84 -2.18
N LEU A 93 6.35 -14.36 -1.83
CA LEU A 93 7.59 -14.06 -2.55
C LEU A 93 7.54 -14.53 -4.01
N ALA A 94 7.05 -15.75 -4.24
CA ALA A 94 6.85 -16.27 -5.60
C ALA A 94 5.89 -15.39 -6.42
N LEU A 95 4.81 -14.91 -5.80
CA LEU A 95 3.86 -14.00 -6.44
C LEU A 95 4.50 -12.63 -6.74
N SER A 96 5.37 -12.12 -5.86
CA SER A 96 6.13 -10.89 -6.13
C SER A 96 7.03 -11.06 -7.34
N LEU A 97 7.79 -12.15 -7.42
CA LEU A 97 8.66 -12.44 -8.56
C LEU A 97 7.86 -12.66 -9.86
N PHE A 98 6.73 -13.36 -9.77
CA PHE A 98 5.79 -13.47 -10.89
C PHE A 98 5.34 -12.10 -11.37
N GLY A 99 4.91 -11.22 -10.45
CA GLY A 99 4.46 -9.88 -10.79
C GLY A 99 5.55 -9.03 -11.46
N VAL A 100 6.78 -9.12 -10.99
CA VAL A 100 7.94 -8.45 -11.63
C VAL A 100 8.11 -8.95 -13.07
N GLY A 101 8.20 -10.27 -13.28
CA GLY A 101 8.39 -10.83 -14.61
C GLY A 101 7.21 -10.60 -15.54
N PHE A 102 5.98 -10.79 -15.06
CA PHE A 102 4.77 -10.58 -15.85
C PHE A 102 4.59 -9.12 -16.26
N SER A 103 4.78 -8.18 -15.35
CA SER A 103 4.63 -6.75 -15.66
C SER A 103 5.71 -6.27 -16.64
N ALA A 104 6.95 -6.74 -16.50
CA ALA A 104 8.03 -6.45 -17.43
C ALA A 104 7.71 -6.98 -18.84
N PHE A 105 7.23 -8.23 -18.97
CA PHE A 105 6.86 -8.82 -20.25
C PHE A 105 5.65 -8.13 -20.89
N ALA A 106 4.53 -8.05 -20.17
CA ALA A 106 3.29 -7.49 -20.69
C ALA A 106 3.35 -5.96 -20.90
N GLY A 107 4.23 -5.29 -20.16
CA GLY A 107 4.41 -3.84 -20.20
C GLY A 107 5.25 -3.33 -21.38
N GLN A 108 5.94 -4.20 -22.13
CA GLN A 108 6.81 -3.80 -23.23
C GLN A 108 6.11 -2.92 -24.28
N ASN A 109 4.85 -3.21 -24.57
CA ASN A 109 4.06 -2.46 -25.55
C ASN A 109 3.65 -1.06 -25.05
N PHE A 110 3.81 -0.77 -23.77
CA PHE A 110 3.39 0.47 -23.14
C PHE A 110 4.53 1.41 -22.74
N VAL A 111 5.80 1.01 -22.90
CA VAL A 111 6.98 1.79 -22.50
C VAL A 111 7.04 3.18 -23.18
N GLN A 112 6.52 3.30 -24.40
CA GLN A 112 6.48 4.57 -25.14
C GLN A 112 5.08 5.19 -25.19
N ALA A 113 4.09 4.55 -24.58
CA ALA A 113 2.74 5.07 -24.55
C ALA A 113 2.68 6.30 -23.63
N LYS A 114 1.89 7.29 -24.07
CA LYS A 114 1.62 8.48 -23.27
C LYS A 114 0.19 8.38 -22.75
N LEU A 115 0.00 8.83 -21.52
CA LEU A 115 -1.34 9.02 -21.00
C LEU A 115 -2.04 10.14 -21.77
N PRO A 116 -3.36 10.05 -22.00
CA PRO A 116 -4.14 11.17 -22.47
C PRO A 116 -4.05 12.33 -21.45
N GLU A 117 -4.36 13.54 -21.89
CA GLU A 117 -4.49 14.67 -20.95
C GLU A 117 -5.61 14.34 -19.96
N LEU A 118 -5.24 14.07 -18.71
CA LEU A 118 -6.18 13.81 -17.63
C LEU A 118 -6.76 15.13 -17.10
N ALA A 119 -7.89 15.05 -16.42
CA ALA A 119 -8.51 16.24 -15.83
C ALA A 119 -7.55 16.86 -14.80
N GLN A 120 -7.57 18.19 -14.69
CA GLN A 120 -6.78 18.86 -13.66
C GLN A 120 -7.30 18.50 -12.28
N ASP A 121 -6.40 17.98 -11.45
CA ASP A 121 -6.69 17.65 -10.07
C ASP A 121 -6.87 18.88 -9.19
N GLY A 122 -7.29 18.64 -7.97
CA GLY A 122 -7.45 19.67 -6.96
C GLY A 122 -8.89 20.10 -6.72
N ILE A 123 -9.11 20.60 -5.51
CA ILE A 123 -10.44 21.09 -5.10
C ILE A 123 -10.62 22.51 -5.63
N PRO A 124 -11.62 22.75 -6.52
CA PRO A 124 -11.88 24.08 -7.08
C PRO A 124 -11.97 25.14 -5.96
N TYR A 125 -11.46 26.34 -6.22
CA TYR A 125 -11.37 27.49 -5.31
C TYR A 125 -10.37 27.33 -4.14
N LEU A 126 -10.12 26.12 -3.61
CA LEU A 126 -9.18 25.91 -2.50
C LEU A 126 -7.73 25.78 -3.00
N ARG A 127 -7.54 25.23 -4.19
CA ARG A 127 -6.21 25.12 -4.81
C ARG A 127 -5.56 26.48 -5.11
N ASP A 128 -6.37 27.54 -5.29
CA ASP A 128 -5.91 28.88 -5.66
C ASP A 128 -5.41 29.69 -4.43
N ILE A 129 -5.54 29.14 -3.21
CA ILE A 129 -5.06 29.80 -1.98
C ILE A 129 -3.52 29.76 -1.96
N PRO A 130 -2.84 30.91 -1.88
CA PRO A 130 -1.38 30.95 -1.87
C PRO A 130 -0.80 30.08 -0.76
N LEU A 131 0.24 29.27 -1.06
CA LEU A 131 0.95 28.35 -0.18
C LEU A 131 0.13 27.13 0.28
N VAL A 132 -1.10 27.29 0.74
CA VAL A 132 -1.93 26.22 1.30
C VAL A 132 -2.59 25.41 0.18
N GLY A 133 -3.01 26.07 -0.90
CA GLY A 133 -3.61 25.42 -2.07
C GLY A 133 -2.72 24.34 -2.66
N PRO A 134 -1.56 24.68 -3.18
CA PRO A 134 -0.62 23.69 -3.76
C PRO A 134 -0.10 22.66 -2.76
N ALA A 135 -0.08 22.99 -1.46
CA ALA A 135 0.39 22.08 -0.43
C ALA A 135 -0.65 21.02 -0.03
N LEU A 136 -1.95 21.35 0.01
CA LEU A 136 -2.98 20.52 0.61
C LEU A 136 -4.19 20.26 -0.27
N PHE A 137 -4.48 21.11 -1.25
CA PHE A 137 -5.74 21.08 -2.01
C PHE A 137 -5.58 20.83 -3.52
N ASP A 138 -4.33 20.71 -3.98
CA ASP A 138 -3.99 20.43 -5.38
C ASP A 138 -3.47 18.99 -5.53
N HIS A 139 -4.32 18.03 -5.17
CA HIS A 139 -4.01 16.60 -5.22
C HIS A 139 -5.15 15.80 -5.80
N ASP A 140 -4.79 14.65 -6.36
CA ASP A 140 -5.72 13.61 -6.79
C ASP A 140 -6.68 13.19 -5.66
N PRO A 141 -7.94 12.91 -5.96
CA PRO A 141 -8.94 12.44 -4.98
C PRO A 141 -8.51 11.22 -4.17
N LEU A 142 -7.62 10.35 -4.69
CA LEU A 142 -7.10 9.19 -3.95
C LEU A 142 -6.21 9.57 -2.77
N VAL A 143 -5.55 10.74 -2.81
CA VAL A 143 -4.78 11.24 -1.65
C VAL A 143 -5.71 11.45 -0.46
N TYR A 144 -6.83 12.14 -0.69
CA TYR A 144 -7.86 12.34 0.35
C TYR A 144 -8.57 11.04 0.69
N GLY A 145 -8.79 10.19 -0.31
CA GLY A 145 -9.34 8.85 -0.16
C GLY A 145 -8.51 7.97 0.77
N ALA A 146 -7.18 8.01 0.69
CA ALA A 146 -6.30 7.27 1.58
C ALA A 146 -6.42 7.74 3.04
N MET A 147 -6.54 9.06 3.26
CA MET A 147 -6.76 9.61 4.60
C MET A 147 -8.14 9.19 5.15
N ALA A 148 -9.18 9.34 4.34
CA ALA A 148 -10.54 8.92 4.70
C ALA A 148 -10.61 7.41 4.96
N LEU A 149 -9.92 6.60 4.16
CA LEU A 149 -9.81 5.16 4.35
C LEU A 149 -9.16 4.80 5.68
N ALA A 150 -8.09 5.50 6.08
CA ALA A 150 -7.46 5.26 7.38
C ALA A 150 -8.42 5.51 8.54
N VAL A 151 -9.21 6.60 8.47
CA VAL A 151 -10.26 6.91 9.47
C VAL A 151 -11.35 5.84 9.43
N ALA A 152 -11.80 5.44 8.23
CA ALA A 152 -12.80 4.39 8.05
C ALA A 152 -12.32 3.04 8.62
N LEU A 153 -11.04 2.69 8.43
CA LEU A 153 -10.46 1.46 8.98
C LEU A 153 -10.33 1.51 10.51
N ILE A 154 -10.02 2.66 11.10
CA ILE A 154 -10.06 2.82 12.56
C ILE A 154 -11.46 2.53 13.07
N TRP A 155 -12.46 3.20 12.49
CA TRP A 155 -13.86 2.97 12.86
C TRP A 155 -14.30 1.52 12.62
N PHE A 156 -13.95 0.94 11.46
CA PHE A 156 -14.28 -0.44 11.11
C PHE A 156 -13.70 -1.43 12.12
N LEU A 157 -12.40 -1.34 12.39
CA LEU A 157 -11.72 -2.28 13.28
C LEU A 157 -12.15 -2.13 14.76
N ASP A 158 -12.43 -0.91 15.22
CA ASP A 158 -12.67 -0.66 16.64
C ASP A 158 -14.15 -0.59 17.01
N ARG A 159 -15.05 -0.29 16.07
CA ARG A 159 -16.46 -0.01 16.35
C ARG A 159 -17.45 -0.93 15.64
N THR A 160 -17.02 -1.76 14.66
CA THR A 160 -17.95 -2.63 13.94
C THR A 160 -17.86 -4.08 14.38
N ARG A 161 -18.98 -4.82 14.28
CA ARG A 161 -19.02 -6.26 14.56
C ARG A 161 -18.11 -7.04 13.60
N THR A 162 -18.12 -6.69 12.32
CA THR A 162 -17.28 -7.34 11.30
C THR A 162 -15.78 -7.11 11.55
N GLY A 163 -15.38 -5.91 11.97
CA GLY A 163 -14.00 -5.62 12.37
C GLY A 163 -13.58 -6.39 13.63
N LEU A 164 -14.50 -6.54 14.60
CA LEU A 164 -14.24 -7.37 15.78
C LEU A 164 -14.05 -8.84 15.41
N VAL A 165 -14.90 -9.39 14.53
CA VAL A 165 -14.78 -10.76 14.04
C VAL A 165 -13.47 -10.96 13.27
N LEU A 166 -13.09 -10.00 12.42
CA LEU A 166 -11.81 -10.04 11.70
C LEU A 166 -10.63 -10.17 12.67
N ARG A 167 -10.60 -9.33 13.72
CA ARG A 167 -9.56 -9.37 14.76
C ARG A 167 -9.59 -10.69 15.55
N ALA A 168 -10.79 -11.20 15.89
CA ALA A 168 -10.94 -12.48 16.58
C ALA A 168 -10.38 -13.64 15.74
N VAL A 169 -10.61 -13.64 14.42
CA VAL A 169 -10.02 -14.60 13.48
C VAL A 169 -8.50 -14.50 13.43
N GLY A 170 -7.94 -13.29 13.53
CA GLY A 170 -6.50 -13.07 13.61
C GLY A 170 -5.88 -13.50 14.94
N GLU A 171 -6.61 -13.39 16.05
CA GLU A 171 -6.13 -13.82 17.37
C GLU A 171 -6.21 -15.34 17.54
N SER A 172 -7.38 -15.92 17.32
CA SER A 172 -7.61 -17.36 17.47
C SER A 172 -8.59 -17.87 16.40
N PRO A 173 -8.10 -18.31 15.24
CA PRO A 173 -8.97 -18.84 14.19
C PRO A 173 -9.74 -20.10 14.65
N GLN A 174 -9.16 -20.91 15.54
CA GLN A 174 -9.82 -22.10 16.09
C GLN A 174 -11.01 -21.70 16.97
N SER A 175 -10.84 -20.72 17.87
CA SER A 175 -11.94 -20.22 18.70
C SER A 175 -13.05 -19.55 17.87
N ALA A 176 -12.67 -18.77 16.83
CA ALA A 176 -13.61 -18.16 15.92
C ALA A 176 -14.40 -19.25 15.15
N HIS A 177 -13.74 -20.32 14.71
CA HIS A 177 -14.37 -21.44 14.03
C HIS A 177 -15.33 -22.21 14.96
N ALA A 178 -14.95 -22.46 16.20
CA ALA A 178 -15.80 -23.10 17.20
C ALA A 178 -17.09 -22.31 17.50
N LEU A 179 -17.06 -20.97 17.35
CA LEU A 179 -18.22 -20.10 17.44
C LEU A 179 -19.05 -20.05 16.13
N GLY A 180 -18.70 -20.82 15.11
CA GLY A 180 -19.44 -20.91 13.84
C GLY A 180 -19.03 -19.90 12.77
N TYR A 181 -17.97 -19.10 12.97
CA TYR A 181 -17.54 -18.15 11.95
C TYR A 181 -16.81 -18.83 10.78
N PRO A 182 -17.06 -18.45 9.52
CA PRO A 182 -16.40 -19.02 8.34
C PRO A 182 -14.99 -18.41 8.17
N VAL A 183 -14.04 -18.86 8.99
CA VAL A 183 -12.67 -18.32 9.10
C VAL A 183 -11.97 -18.18 7.74
N ARG A 184 -12.06 -19.19 6.86
CA ARG A 184 -11.43 -19.17 5.53
C ARG A 184 -11.94 -18.03 4.66
N TRP A 185 -13.25 -17.80 4.63
CA TRP A 185 -13.86 -16.75 3.84
C TRP A 185 -13.57 -15.36 4.39
N ILE A 186 -13.51 -15.21 5.71
CA ILE A 186 -13.12 -13.95 6.37
C ILE A 186 -11.68 -13.61 6.04
N ARG A 187 -10.76 -14.58 6.12
CA ARG A 187 -9.36 -14.41 5.73
C ARG A 187 -9.22 -14.06 4.24
N LEU A 188 -9.94 -14.77 3.36
CA LEU A 188 -9.93 -14.48 1.93
C LEU A 188 -10.43 -13.07 1.64
N GLY A 189 -11.55 -12.66 2.23
CA GLY A 189 -12.10 -11.31 2.05
C GLY A 189 -11.10 -10.22 2.48
N ALA A 190 -10.41 -10.44 3.61
CA ALA A 190 -9.34 -9.54 4.06
C ALA A 190 -8.19 -9.47 3.04
N VAL A 191 -7.74 -10.61 2.54
CA VAL A 191 -6.62 -10.71 1.58
C VAL A 191 -6.99 -10.03 0.26
N VAL A 192 -8.18 -10.27 -0.27
CA VAL A 192 -8.68 -9.65 -1.51
C VAL A 192 -8.82 -8.13 -1.35
N PHE A 193 -9.37 -7.68 -0.23
CA PHE A 193 -9.45 -6.25 0.08
C PHE A 193 -8.06 -5.60 0.14
N GLY A 194 -7.11 -6.24 0.83
CA GLY A 194 -5.74 -5.75 0.90
C GLY A 194 -5.06 -5.72 -0.46
N GLY A 195 -5.30 -6.74 -1.31
CA GLY A 195 -4.82 -6.76 -2.68
C GLY A 195 -5.42 -5.67 -3.57
N ALA A 196 -6.70 -5.35 -3.39
CA ALA A 196 -7.34 -4.23 -4.08
C ALA A 196 -6.68 -2.88 -3.73
N LEU A 197 -6.33 -2.67 -2.46
CA LEU A 197 -5.62 -1.46 -2.03
C LEU A 197 -4.17 -1.42 -2.53
N CYS A 198 -3.46 -2.55 -2.54
CA CYS A 198 -2.16 -2.65 -3.22
C CYS A 198 -2.30 -2.35 -4.72
N GLY A 199 -3.40 -2.79 -5.33
CA GLY A 199 -3.74 -2.51 -6.71
C GLY A 199 -3.98 -1.02 -6.98
N LEU A 200 -4.76 -0.35 -6.13
CA LEU A 200 -4.96 1.11 -6.20
C LEU A 200 -3.64 1.85 -6.02
N ALA A 201 -2.80 1.43 -5.07
CA ALA A 201 -1.46 2.01 -4.87
C ALA A 201 -0.57 1.88 -6.11
N GLY A 202 -0.60 0.71 -6.77
CA GLY A 202 0.12 0.48 -8.01
C GLY A 202 -0.37 1.36 -9.17
N ALA A 203 -1.69 1.41 -9.38
CA ALA A 203 -2.30 2.27 -10.39
C ALA A 203 -2.01 3.75 -10.14
N PHE A 204 -2.06 4.20 -8.88
CA PHE A 204 -1.72 5.57 -8.51
C PHE A 204 -0.27 5.94 -8.88
N ILE A 205 0.67 5.00 -8.80
CA ILE A 205 2.06 5.25 -9.24
C ILE A 205 2.09 5.57 -10.72
N SER A 206 1.44 4.77 -11.55
CA SER A 206 1.54 4.87 -13.02
C SER A 206 0.62 5.91 -13.64
N LEU A 207 -0.42 6.36 -12.94
CA LEU A 207 -1.39 7.34 -13.44
C LEU A 207 -1.10 8.75 -12.94
N GLU A 208 -0.75 8.90 -11.64
CA GLU A 208 -0.65 10.19 -11.00
C GLU A 208 0.78 10.53 -10.51
N TYR A 209 1.37 9.63 -9.71
CA TYR A 209 2.67 9.92 -9.08
C TYR A 209 3.81 10.02 -10.11
N THR A 210 3.82 9.13 -11.09
CA THR A 210 4.79 9.10 -12.21
C THR A 210 4.01 8.67 -13.45
N PRO A 211 3.36 9.61 -14.18
CA PRO A 211 2.38 9.31 -15.23
C PRO A 211 3.03 8.74 -16.49
N LEU A 212 3.63 7.58 -16.35
CA LEU A 212 4.28 6.80 -17.40
C LEU A 212 4.45 5.35 -16.96
N TRP A 213 4.70 4.45 -17.90
CA TRP A 213 5.04 3.07 -17.60
C TRP A 213 6.54 2.84 -17.73
N VAL A 214 7.16 2.37 -16.66
CA VAL A 214 8.56 1.91 -16.62
C VAL A 214 8.63 0.60 -15.86
N GLU A 215 9.44 -0.33 -16.37
CA GLU A 215 9.71 -1.59 -15.69
C GLU A 215 10.25 -1.35 -14.27
N GLY A 216 9.69 -2.07 -13.29
CA GLY A 216 10.13 -1.97 -11.90
C GLY A 216 9.77 -0.67 -11.18
N MET A 217 8.83 0.13 -11.71
CA MET A 217 8.49 1.47 -11.20
C MET A 217 8.01 1.53 -9.75
N VAL A 218 7.54 0.41 -9.17
CA VAL A 218 7.15 0.32 -7.75
C VAL A 218 8.38 0.45 -6.85
N ALA A 219 9.55 -0.05 -7.29
CA ALA A 219 10.86 0.18 -6.66
C ALA A 219 10.91 -0.13 -5.15
N GLY A 220 10.32 -1.26 -4.74
CA GLY A 220 10.36 -1.74 -3.36
C GLY A 220 9.32 -1.12 -2.42
N ARG A 221 8.42 -0.24 -2.91
CA ARG A 221 7.38 0.39 -2.07
C ARG A 221 6.43 -0.63 -1.45
N GLY A 222 6.19 -1.77 -2.09
CA GLY A 222 5.41 -2.87 -1.52
C GLY A 222 6.09 -3.51 -0.30
N TRP A 223 7.40 -3.68 -0.33
CA TRP A 223 8.19 -4.15 0.81
C TRP A 223 8.20 -3.16 1.96
N ILE A 224 8.32 -1.87 1.64
CA ILE A 224 8.24 -0.79 2.63
C ILE A 224 6.86 -0.75 3.28
N ALA A 225 5.80 -0.89 2.51
CA ALA A 225 4.43 -0.94 3.01
C ALA A 225 4.22 -2.11 3.99
N LEU A 226 4.77 -3.30 3.68
CA LEU A 226 4.72 -4.45 4.57
C LEU A 226 5.48 -4.20 5.88
N ALA A 227 6.71 -3.68 5.80
CA ALA A 227 7.49 -3.32 6.97
C ALA A 227 6.77 -2.29 7.84
N LEU A 228 6.12 -1.31 7.19
CA LEU A 228 5.40 -0.24 7.86
C LEU A 228 4.21 -0.74 8.70
N THR A 229 3.51 -1.81 8.30
CA THR A 229 2.42 -2.39 9.10
C THR A 229 2.91 -2.83 10.48
N THR A 230 4.06 -3.48 10.51
CA THR A 230 4.72 -3.93 11.75
C THR A 230 5.20 -2.74 12.58
N PHE A 231 5.84 -1.74 11.96
CA PHE A 231 6.33 -0.52 12.63
C PHE A 231 5.20 0.30 13.21
N ALA A 232 4.10 0.39 12.49
CA ALA A 232 2.89 1.05 12.94
C ALA A 232 2.14 0.28 14.03
N THR A 233 2.67 -0.89 14.46
CA THR A 233 2.01 -1.76 15.45
C THR A 233 0.55 -2.06 15.09
N TRP A 234 0.29 -2.34 13.80
CA TRP A 234 -1.04 -2.67 13.24
C TRP A 234 -2.14 -1.63 13.58
N ARG A 235 -1.78 -0.35 13.68
CA ARG A 235 -2.74 0.76 13.89
C ARG A 235 -2.83 1.63 12.65
N PRO A 236 -4.02 1.82 12.04
CA PRO A 236 -4.15 2.57 10.77
C PRO A 236 -3.64 4.02 10.86
N ALA A 237 -3.89 4.73 11.98
CA ALA A 237 -3.37 6.09 12.16
C ALA A 237 -1.84 6.16 12.13
N ARG A 238 -1.15 5.17 12.72
CA ARG A 238 0.32 5.12 12.71
C ARG A 238 0.86 4.72 11.34
N VAL A 239 0.13 3.85 10.61
CA VAL A 239 0.45 3.53 9.21
C VAL A 239 0.44 4.80 8.37
N LEU A 240 -0.61 5.60 8.49
CA LEU A 240 -0.72 6.86 7.74
C LEU A 240 0.44 7.83 8.07
N LEU A 241 0.70 8.05 9.36
CA LEU A 241 1.80 8.90 9.81
C LEU A 241 3.17 8.39 9.29
N GLY A 242 3.42 7.09 9.39
CA GLY A 242 4.66 6.48 8.92
C GLY A 242 4.80 6.56 7.41
N ALA A 243 3.73 6.38 6.65
CA ALA A 243 3.74 6.49 5.20
C ALA A 243 4.10 7.91 4.74
N TYR A 244 3.51 8.93 5.34
CA TYR A 244 3.84 10.33 5.02
C TYR A 244 5.23 10.74 5.54
N LEU A 245 5.67 10.20 6.66
CA LEU A 245 7.05 10.40 7.11
C LEU A 245 8.04 9.82 6.10
N PHE A 246 7.80 8.60 5.63
CA PHE A 246 8.66 7.97 4.64
C PHE A 246 8.61 8.71 3.29
N GLY A 247 7.41 9.10 2.83
CA GLY A 247 7.23 9.94 1.65
C GLY A 247 7.98 11.26 1.78
N GLY A 248 7.90 11.92 2.94
CA GLY A 248 8.60 13.16 3.23
C GLY A 248 10.13 13.03 3.19
N VAL A 249 10.67 11.95 3.77
CA VAL A 249 12.13 11.69 3.71
C VAL A 249 12.56 11.44 2.26
N THR A 250 11.75 10.74 1.47
CA THR A 250 12.04 10.50 0.04
C THR A 250 12.01 11.81 -0.76
N MET A 251 11.04 12.67 -0.53
CA MET A 251 10.96 13.97 -1.21
C MET A 251 12.06 14.92 -0.76
N LEU A 252 12.42 14.90 0.54
CA LEU A 252 13.55 15.64 1.06
C LEU A 252 14.87 15.22 0.39
N GLN A 253 15.05 13.92 0.17
CA GLN A 253 16.22 13.40 -0.58
C GLN A 253 16.31 14.04 -1.97
N PHE A 254 15.20 14.02 -2.75
CA PHE A 254 15.18 14.61 -4.09
C PHE A 254 15.41 16.14 -4.04
N HIS A 255 14.82 16.81 -3.06
CA HIS A 255 15.04 18.24 -2.87
C HIS A 255 16.50 18.59 -2.58
N LEU A 256 17.17 17.85 -1.70
CA LEU A 256 18.59 18.02 -1.40
C LEU A 256 19.47 17.76 -2.63
N GLN A 257 19.13 16.77 -3.46
CA GLN A 257 19.83 16.54 -4.73
C GLN A 257 19.65 17.71 -5.70
N ALA A 258 18.44 18.25 -5.81
CA ALA A 258 18.14 19.37 -6.70
C ALA A 258 18.83 20.69 -6.26
N THR A 259 19.03 20.89 -4.95
CA THR A 259 19.72 22.09 -4.41
C THR A 259 21.25 22.01 -4.49
N GLY A 260 21.80 20.95 -5.11
CA GLY A 260 23.24 20.83 -5.35
C GLY A 260 24.07 20.51 -4.11
N VAL A 261 23.48 19.90 -3.10
CA VAL A 261 24.20 19.40 -1.93
C VAL A 261 25.25 18.39 -2.39
N GLN A 262 26.52 18.66 -2.12
CA GLN A 262 27.67 17.84 -2.56
C GLN A 262 27.80 16.56 -1.71
N VAL A 263 26.76 15.76 -1.68
CA VAL A 263 26.75 14.43 -1.06
C VAL A 263 26.44 13.41 -2.16
N ALA A 264 27.16 12.29 -2.17
CA ALA A 264 26.93 11.25 -3.15
C ALA A 264 25.44 10.84 -3.17
N SER A 265 24.83 10.80 -4.36
CA SER A 265 23.40 10.48 -4.54
C SER A 265 23.03 9.15 -3.90
N GLN A 266 23.96 8.19 -3.88
CA GLN A 266 23.83 6.89 -3.24
C GLN A 266 23.61 7.00 -1.72
N LEU A 267 24.31 7.92 -1.05
CA LEU A 267 24.14 8.15 0.39
C LEU A 267 22.79 8.82 0.68
N LEU A 268 22.37 9.76 -0.16
CA LEU A 268 21.05 10.38 -0.03
C LEU A 268 19.92 9.38 -0.26
N SER A 269 20.08 8.44 -1.20
CA SER A 269 19.08 7.38 -1.45
C SER A 269 18.95 6.36 -0.30
N MET A 270 19.90 6.33 0.64
CA MET A 270 19.80 5.52 1.86
C MET A 270 18.95 6.20 2.96
N LEU A 271 18.70 7.50 2.89
CA LEU A 271 17.97 8.25 3.93
C LEU A 271 16.61 7.64 4.32
N PRO A 272 15.71 7.27 3.37
CA PRO A 272 14.43 6.66 3.72
C PRO A 272 14.60 5.35 4.50
N TYR A 273 15.58 4.53 4.12
CA TYR A 273 15.86 3.26 4.81
C TYR A 273 16.48 3.47 6.19
N LEU A 274 17.38 4.43 6.33
CA LEU A 274 17.94 4.81 7.63
C LEU A 274 16.84 5.36 8.56
N ALA A 275 15.96 6.22 8.06
CA ALA A 275 14.81 6.69 8.82
C ALA A 275 13.93 5.52 9.30
N THR A 276 13.71 4.51 8.46
CA THR A 276 12.97 3.30 8.80
C THR A 276 13.66 2.52 9.92
N ILE A 277 14.98 2.35 9.86
CA ILE A 277 15.78 1.67 10.90
C ILE A 277 15.68 2.43 12.23
N VAL A 278 15.80 3.75 12.20
CA VAL A 278 15.69 4.60 13.41
C VAL A 278 14.30 4.44 14.05
N VAL A 279 13.24 4.52 13.24
CA VAL A 279 11.86 4.31 13.71
C VAL A 279 11.67 2.92 14.32
N LEU A 280 12.23 1.88 13.66
CA LEU A 280 12.23 0.50 14.19
C LEU A 280 12.87 0.41 15.57
N VAL A 281 14.08 0.96 15.73
CA VAL A 281 14.80 0.94 16.99
C VAL A 281 14.00 1.63 18.09
N LEU A 282 13.39 2.79 17.77
CA LEU A 282 12.58 3.53 18.73
C LEU A 282 11.32 2.75 19.17
N ILE A 283 10.63 2.10 18.24
CA ILE A 283 9.43 1.31 18.53
C ILE A 283 9.79 0.03 19.29
N SER A 284 10.89 -0.63 18.92
CA SER A 284 11.37 -1.87 19.54
C SER A 284 11.74 -1.70 21.02
N ARG A 285 11.99 -0.48 21.47
CA ARG A 285 12.22 -0.20 22.89
C ARG A 285 11.03 -0.54 23.80
N ASN A 286 9.83 -0.65 23.22
CA ASN A 286 8.63 -0.96 24.00
C ASN A 286 7.93 -2.24 23.47
N PRO A 287 8.44 -3.44 23.79
CA PRO A 287 7.93 -4.71 23.28
C PRO A 287 6.48 -5.00 23.69
N VAL A 288 5.99 -4.36 24.76
CA VAL A 288 4.60 -4.51 25.22
C VAL A 288 3.61 -4.00 24.17
N TRP A 289 3.93 -2.89 23.49
CA TRP A 289 3.06 -2.32 22.48
C TRP A 289 2.99 -3.17 21.20
N ILE A 290 4.09 -3.83 20.85
CA ILE A 290 4.13 -4.72 19.69
C ILE A 290 3.27 -5.94 19.99
N ARG A 291 3.48 -6.60 21.13
CA ARG A 291 2.74 -7.81 21.54
C ARG A 291 1.26 -7.57 21.72
N ALA A 292 0.87 -6.40 22.24
CA ALA A 292 -0.53 -6.06 22.47
C ALA A 292 -1.38 -5.87 21.20
N ASN A 293 -0.76 -5.64 20.05
CA ASN A 293 -1.48 -5.36 18.80
C ASN A 293 -1.21 -6.39 17.69
N MET A 294 -0.18 -7.22 17.83
CA MET A 294 0.18 -8.26 16.87
C MET A 294 -0.83 -9.41 16.97
N PRO A 295 -1.47 -9.80 15.87
CA PRO A 295 -2.37 -10.96 15.88
C PRO A 295 -1.62 -12.25 16.22
N ALA A 296 -2.12 -13.03 17.16
CA ALA A 296 -1.42 -14.23 17.67
C ALA A 296 -1.31 -15.36 16.63
N SER A 297 -2.20 -15.40 15.64
CA SER A 297 -2.14 -16.38 14.54
C SER A 297 -1.43 -15.87 13.28
N LEU A 298 -0.75 -14.70 13.35
CA LEU A 298 -0.09 -14.13 12.18
C LEU A 298 0.92 -15.10 11.55
N GLY A 299 0.76 -15.34 10.25
CA GLY A 299 1.62 -16.24 9.49
C GLY A 299 1.37 -17.73 9.73
N LYS A 300 0.40 -18.08 10.60
CA LYS A 300 0.10 -19.50 10.92
C LYS A 300 -1.02 -20.05 10.04
N PRO A 301 -0.87 -21.28 9.51
CA PRO A 301 -1.95 -21.94 8.79
C PRO A 301 -3.11 -22.25 9.73
N PHE A 302 -4.31 -22.37 9.16
CA PHE A 302 -5.52 -22.77 9.89
C PHE A 302 -6.05 -24.10 9.36
N TYR A 303 -6.18 -25.08 10.24
CA TYR A 303 -6.77 -26.39 9.95
C TYR A 303 -8.10 -26.50 10.68
N PRO A 304 -9.24 -26.62 9.96
CA PRO A 304 -10.52 -26.91 10.60
C PRO A 304 -10.48 -28.30 11.25
N GLY A 305 -10.75 -28.40 12.54
CA GLY A 305 -10.81 -29.66 13.27
C GLY A 305 -9.51 -30.13 13.93
N SER A 306 -8.49 -29.24 14.00
CA SER A 306 -7.29 -29.49 14.80
C SER A 306 -7.40 -28.87 16.19
#